data_0297c675451e52c01209343759576c00
#
_entry.id   0297c675451e52c01209343759576c00
#
_cell.length_a   1.000
_cell.length_b   1.000
_cell.length_c   1.000
_cell.angle_alpha   90.00
_cell.angle_beta   90.00
_cell.angle_gamma   90.00
#
_symmetry.space_group_name_H-M   'P 1'
#
loop_
_entity.id
_entity.type
_entity.pdbx_description
1 polymer ?
#
loop_
_entity_poly.entity_id
_entity_poly.type
_entity_poly.pdbx_seq_one_letter_code
_entity_poly.pdbx_strand_id
1 'polypeptide(L)'
;MKHSGYLTTSGAEIYYEQYGSGTPLLILHGNSQSLAVFYPFLRTFLPDFQVILMDSRGHGRSRLSVHTALHGFSTEDMADDVIALLNHLHLSSVHLLGFSDGANIGLEIACKYPERLKTLICISANASPDGLLTPL
;
A
#
# COMPACT_ATOMS: atom_id res chain seq x y z
N MET A 1 8.00 4.43 -18.06
CA MET A 1 9.20 3.64 -17.70
C MET A 1 8.95 2.99 -16.35
N LYS A 2 9.29 1.73 -16.23
CA LYS A 2 9.12 0.99 -14.99
C LYS A 2 10.42 1.00 -14.18
N HIS A 3 10.31 1.27 -12.91
CA HIS A 3 11.39 1.08 -11.94
C HIS A 3 10.86 0.20 -10.81
N SER A 4 11.65 -0.74 -10.31
CA SER A 4 11.22 -1.64 -9.24
C SER A 4 12.36 -1.90 -8.27
N GLY A 5 12.00 -2.33 -7.06
CA GLY A 5 12.98 -2.64 -6.05
C GLY A 5 12.37 -3.29 -4.82
N TYR A 6 13.23 -3.54 -3.85
CA TYR A 6 12.88 -4.08 -2.56
C TYR A 6 13.32 -3.13 -1.46
N LEU A 7 12.56 -3.08 -0.40
CA LEU A 7 12.82 -2.27 0.77
C LEU A 7 12.68 -3.15 2.02
N THR A 8 13.70 -3.15 2.88
CA THR A 8 13.61 -3.82 4.17
C THR A 8 12.95 -2.89 5.18
N THR A 9 11.88 -3.37 5.80
CA THR A 9 11.17 -2.67 6.86
C THR A 9 11.26 -3.45 8.17
N SER A 10 10.61 -2.97 9.22
CA SER A 10 10.56 -3.71 10.47
C SER A 10 9.67 -4.95 10.31
N GLY A 11 10.28 -6.10 10.12
CA GLY A 11 9.60 -7.39 10.03
C GLY A 11 9.23 -7.85 8.63
N ALA A 12 9.63 -7.12 7.56
CA ALA A 12 9.29 -7.49 6.20
C ALA A 12 10.32 -6.99 5.18
N GLU A 13 10.27 -7.57 4.00
CA GLU A 13 10.92 -7.06 2.80
C GLU A 13 9.81 -6.74 1.80
N ILE A 14 9.71 -5.49 1.39
CA ILE A 14 8.60 -4.97 0.59
C ILE A 14 9.04 -4.77 -0.84
N TYR A 15 8.30 -5.36 -1.77
CA TYR A 15 8.49 -5.16 -3.21
C TYR A 15 7.60 -4.03 -3.71
N TYR A 16 8.14 -3.17 -4.56
CA TYR A 16 7.40 -2.07 -5.14
C TYR A 16 7.78 -1.84 -6.60
N GLU A 17 6.91 -1.14 -7.31
CA GLU A 17 7.12 -0.72 -8.70
C GLU A 17 6.70 0.74 -8.85
N GLN A 18 7.47 1.48 -9.67
CA GLN A 18 7.15 2.86 -10.04
C GLN A 18 7.00 2.97 -11.54
N TYR A 19 6.01 3.73 -11.98
CA TYR A 19 5.70 3.95 -13.38
C TYR A 19 5.47 5.43 -13.64
N GLY A 20 5.99 5.92 -14.76
CA GLY A 20 5.72 7.29 -15.20
C GLY A 20 6.42 8.35 -14.37
N SER A 21 5.89 9.56 -14.43
CA SER A 21 6.41 10.74 -13.73
C SER A 21 5.25 11.67 -13.36
N GLY A 22 5.54 12.66 -12.55
CA GLY A 22 4.55 13.65 -12.12
C GLY A 22 4.11 13.46 -10.69
N THR A 23 2.86 13.79 -10.40
CA THR A 23 2.31 13.74 -9.06
C THR A 23 2.18 12.29 -8.59
N PRO A 24 2.73 11.93 -7.39
CA PRO A 24 2.70 10.55 -6.93
C PRO A 24 1.30 10.08 -6.55
N LEU A 25 0.93 8.91 -7.09
CA LEU A 25 -0.27 8.16 -6.73
C LEU A 25 0.15 6.77 -6.27
N LEU A 26 -0.05 6.46 -5.01
CA LEU A 26 0.18 5.14 -4.46
C LEU A 26 -1.13 4.34 -4.47
N ILE A 27 -1.08 3.12 -4.98
CA ILE A 27 -2.25 2.23 -5.04
C ILE A 27 -1.96 0.98 -4.21
N LEU A 28 -2.85 0.66 -3.28
CA LEU A 28 -2.71 -0.47 -2.37
C LEU A 28 -3.80 -1.52 -2.63
N HIS A 29 -3.37 -2.78 -2.82
CA HIS A 29 -4.25 -3.90 -3.09
C HIS A 29 -4.92 -4.44 -1.82
N GLY A 30 -5.92 -5.30 -2.01
CA GLY A 30 -6.63 -5.98 -0.93
C GLY A 30 -5.96 -7.27 -0.47
N ASN A 31 -6.57 -7.88 0.55
CA ASN A 31 -6.10 -9.14 1.09
C ASN A 31 -6.10 -10.25 0.03
N SER A 32 -5.10 -11.12 0.05
CA SER A 32 -4.91 -12.22 -0.90
C SER A 32 -4.72 -11.79 -2.35
N GLN A 33 -4.41 -10.51 -2.59
CA GLN A 33 -4.10 -9.97 -3.90
C GLN A 33 -2.61 -9.63 -3.98
N SER A 34 -2.22 -8.98 -5.06
CA SER A 34 -0.90 -8.38 -5.26
C SER A 34 -1.04 -7.11 -6.09
N LEU A 35 0.06 -6.37 -6.22
CA LEU A 35 0.09 -5.15 -7.04
C LEU A 35 -0.31 -5.42 -8.50
N ALA A 36 -0.16 -6.65 -8.97
CA ALA A 36 -0.46 -7.01 -10.35
C ALA A 36 -1.93 -6.80 -10.73
N VAL A 37 -2.85 -6.78 -9.76
CA VAL A 37 -4.28 -6.51 -10.03
C VAL A 37 -4.50 -5.13 -10.63
N PHE A 38 -3.54 -4.21 -10.46
CA PHE A 38 -3.64 -2.84 -10.98
C PHE A 38 -3.01 -2.64 -12.35
N TYR A 39 -2.31 -3.63 -12.91
CA TYR A 39 -1.70 -3.48 -14.23
C TYR A 39 -2.68 -3.04 -15.32
N PRO A 40 -3.91 -3.57 -15.38
CA PRO A 40 -4.88 -3.13 -16.39
C PRO A 40 -5.28 -1.66 -16.27
N PHE A 41 -5.09 -1.05 -15.11
CA PHE A 41 -5.50 0.33 -14.82
C PHE A 41 -4.38 1.35 -15.02
N LEU A 42 -3.14 0.92 -15.26
CA LEU A 42 -2.01 1.84 -15.39
C LEU A 42 -2.23 2.88 -16.49
N ARG A 43 -2.81 2.50 -17.62
CA ARG A 43 -3.12 3.43 -18.71
C ARG A 43 -3.99 4.59 -18.29
N THR A 44 -4.91 4.34 -17.37
CA THR A 44 -5.84 5.36 -16.88
C THR A 44 -5.12 6.44 -16.09
N PHE A 45 -4.13 6.06 -15.30
CA PHE A 45 -3.48 6.99 -14.38
C PHE A 45 -2.18 7.61 -14.92
N LEU A 46 -1.46 6.90 -15.76
CA LEU A 46 -0.12 7.32 -16.21
C LEU A 46 -0.05 8.68 -16.92
N PRO A 47 -1.07 9.14 -17.66
CA PRO A 47 -1.01 10.49 -18.25
C PRO A 47 -0.85 11.61 -17.22
N ASP A 48 -1.36 11.40 -16.00
CA ASP A 48 -1.45 12.46 -15.00
C ASP A 48 -0.60 12.20 -13.75
N PHE A 49 -0.18 10.95 -13.51
CA PHE A 49 0.47 10.57 -12.25
C PHE A 49 1.72 9.73 -12.46
N GLN A 50 2.63 9.86 -11.50
CA GLN A 50 3.60 8.82 -11.23
C GLN A 50 2.89 7.76 -10.39
N VAL A 51 2.72 6.56 -10.92
CA VAL A 51 2.02 5.48 -10.22
C VAL A 51 3.02 4.63 -9.45
N ILE A 52 2.75 4.43 -8.16
CA ILE A 52 3.53 3.60 -7.27
C ILE A 52 2.64 2.45 -6.82
N LEU A 53 3.12 1.23 -7.04
CA LEU A 53 2.45 0.01 -6.62
C LEU A 53 3.35 -0.71 -5.62
N MET A 54 2.76 -1.29 -4.58
CA MET A 54 3.52 -2.13 -3.66
C MET A 54 2.75 -3.41 -3.35
N ASP A 55 3.49 -4.48 -3.15
CA ASP A 55 2.96 -5.69 -2.53
C ASP A 55 2.98 -5.50 -1.03
N SER A 56 1.83 -5.66 -0.38
CA SER A 56 1.76 -5.65 1.07
C SER A 56 2.59 -6.78 1.66
N ARG A 57 3.04 -6.62 2.91
CA ARG A 57 3.83 -7.66 3.58
C ARG A 57 3.14 -9.02 3.49
N GLY A 58 3.92 -10.05 3.18
CA GLY A 58 3.41 -11.40 3.03
C GLY A 58 2.59 -11.66 1.77
N HIS A 59 2.50 -10.70 0.83
CA HIS A 59 1.77 -10.83 -0.43
C HIS A 59 2.72 -10.67 -1.62
N GLY A 60 2.36 -11.28 -2.73
CA GLY A 60 3.11 -11.14 -3.98
C GLY A 60 4.59 -11.47 -3.79
N ARG A 61 5.45 -10.52 -4.12
CA ARG A 61 6.92 -10.64 -3.97
C ARG A 61 7.45 -10.13 -2.65
N SER A 62 6.60 -9.52 -1.81
CA SER A 62 6.98 -9.09 -0.47
C SER A 62 7.03 -10.29 0.47
N ARG A 63 7.99 -10.25 1.40
CA ARG A 63 8.26 -11.37 2.30
C ARG A 63 8.18 -10.92 3.75
N LEU A 64 7.80 -11.85 4.62
CA LEU A 64 7.84 -11.65 6.06
C LEU A 64 9.17 -12.16 6.61
N SER A 65 9.69 -11.50 7.67
CA SER A 65 10.73 -12.09 8.49
C SER A 65 10.18 -13.34 9.18
N VAL A 66 11.08 -14.24 9.61
CA VAL A 66 10.68 -15.45 10.34
C VAL A 66 9.87 -15.09 11.58
N HIS A 67 10.32 -14.08 12.33
CA HIS A 67 9.63 -13.62 13.53
C HIS A 67 8.20 -13.15 13.20
N THR A 68 8.02 -12.33 12.18
CA THR A 68 6.71 -11.83 11.77
C THR A 68 5.81 -12.95 11.27
N ALA A 69 6.36 -13.89 10.52
CA ALA A 69 5.60 -15.06 10.04
C ALA A 69 5.06 -15.91 11.19
N LEU A 70 5.81 -16.01 12.30
CA LEU A 70 5.41 -16.78 13.47
C LEU A 70 4.47 -16.03 14.40
N HIS A 71 4.59 -14.72 14.51
CA HIS A 71 3.88 -13.91 15.51
C HIS A 71 2.78 -13.03 14.93
N GLY A 72 2.69 -12.92 13.61
CA GLY A 72 1.69 -12.09 12.94
C GLY A 72 2.05 -10.62 12.88
N PHE A 73 1.14 -9.84 12.32
CA PHE A 73 1.31 -8.40 12.15
C PHE A 73 -0.07 -7.71 12.10
N SER A 74 -0.06 -6.41 12.31
CA SER A 74 -1.26 -5.57 12.36
C SER A 74 -1.38 -4.67 11.14
N THR A 75 -2.54 -4.03 10.99
CA THR A 75 -2.73 -2.96 10.00
C THR A 75 -1.79 -1.79 10.27
N GLU A 76 -1.47 -1.50 11.52
CA GLU A 76 -0.47 -0.49 11.88
C GLU A 76 0.90 -0.82 11.30
N ASP A 77 1.32 -2.08 11.40
CA ASP A 77 2.59 -2.52 10.79
C ASP A 77 2.59 -2.32 9.29
N MET A 78 1.47 -2.60 8.64
CA MET A 78 1.33 -2.40 7.19
C MET A 78 1.35 -0.92 6.82
N ALA A 79 0.75 -0.06 7.63
CA ALA A 79 0.83 1.40 7.45
C ALA A 79 2.27 1.89 7.60
N ASP A 80 3.01 1.39 8.57
CA ASP A 80 4.41 1.73 8.78
C ASP A 80 5.27 1.30 7.59
N ASP A 81 4.96 0.19 6.93
CA ASP A 81 5.62 -0.22 5.68
C ASP A 81 5.43 0.82 4.57
N VAL A 82 4.21 1.35 4.44
CA VAL A 82 3.93 2.40 3.45
C VAL A 82 4.76 3.65 3.74
N ILE A 83 4.82 4.07 4.98
CA ILE A 83 5.62 5.24 5.37
C ILE A 83 7.10 5.00 5.08
N ALA A 84 7.61 3.80 5.37
CA ALA A 84 8.97 3.43 5.03
C ALA A 84 9.24 3.52 3.52
N LEU A 85 8.28 3.09 2.70
CA LEU A 85 8.37 3.21 1.24
C LEU A 85 8.39 4.68 0.80
N LEU A 86 7.52 5.52 1.34
CA LEU A 86 7.50 6.94 1.01
C LEU A 86 8.85 7.59 1.37
N ASN A 87 9.41 7.26 2.52
CA ASN A 87 10.73 7.76 2.93
C ASN A 87 11.84 7.26 2.00
N HIS A 88 11.79 5.99 1.62
CA HIS A 88 12.76 5.39 0.70
C HIS A 88 12.74 6.07 -0.67
N LEU A 89 11.56 6.44 -1.15
CA LEU A 89 11.38 7.13 -2.44
C LEU A 89 11.48 8.65 -2.34
N HIS A 90 11.76 9.18 -1.16
CA HIS A 90 11.86 10.62 -0.89
C HIS A 90 10.56 11.39 -1.23
N LEU A 91 9.42 10.78 -0.92
CA LEU A 91 8.11 11.37 -1.14
C LEU A 91 7.55 11.88 0.19
N SER A 92 7.29 13.18 0.28
CA SER A 92 6.75 13.78 1.50
C SER A 92 5.27 13.46 1.68
N SER A 93 4.51 13.46 0.60
CA SER A 93 3.09 13.13 0.61
C SER A 93 2.65 12.58 -0.74
N VAL A 94 1.59 11.78 -0.74
CA VAL A 94 1.05 11.13 -1.94
C VAL A 94 -0.47 11.20 -1.97
N HIS A 95 -1.04 11.07 -3.16
CA HIS A 95 -2.42 10.62 -3.31
C HIS A 95 -2.43 9.11 -3.10
N LEU A 96 -3.38 8.61 -2.32
CA LEU A 96 -3.48 7.18 -2.03
C LEU A 96 -4.85 6.64 -2.43
N LEU A 97 -4.86 5.59 -3.23
CA LEU A 97 -6.04 4.81 -3.58
C LEU A 97 -5.86 3.43 -2.96
N GLY A 98 -6.75 3.09 -2.04
CA GLY A 98 -6.71 1.79 -1.36
C GLY A 98 -7.97 0.99 -1.62
N PHE A 99 -7.81 -0.30 -1.88
CA PHE A 99 -8.90 -1.23 -2.09
C PHE A 99 -8.95 -2.26 -0.96
N SER A 100 -10.10 -2.39 -0.28
CA SER A 100 -10.35 -3.34 0.81
C SER A 100 -9.29 -3.18 1.92
N ASP A 101 -8.42 -4.15 2.12
CA ASP A 101 -7.33 -4.08 3.10
C ASP A 101 -6.42 -2.88 2.86
N GLY A 102 -6.15 -2.56 1.60
CA GLY A 102 -5.39 -1.37 1.22
C GLY A 102 -6.09 -0.07 1.63
N ALA A 103 -7.41 -0.04 1.61
CA ALA A 103 -8.19 1.09 2.11
C ALA A 103 -8.08 1.22 3.64
N ASN A 104 -8.07 0.09 4.35
CA ASN A 104 -7.89 0.08 5.80
C ASN A 104 -6.50 0.60 6.20
N ILE A 105 -5.48 0.22 5.44
CA ILE A 105 -4.13 0.77 5.61
C ILE A 105 -4.14 2.29 5.41
N GLY A 106 -4.82 2.76 4.37
CA GLY A 106 -4.97 4.19 4.10
C GLY A 106 -5.64 4.94 5.25
N LEU A 107 -6.69 4.37 5.84
CA LEU A 107 -7.35 4.95 7.02
C LEU A 107 -6.40 5.02 8.21
N GLU A 108 -5.59 4.00 8.43
CA GLU A 108 -4.59 3.99 9.49
C GLU A 108 -3.56 5.10 9.29
N ILE A 109 -3.10 5.30 8.06
CA ILE A 109 -2.19 6.40 7.71
C ILE A 109 -2.87 7.75 7.95
N ALA A 110 -4.13 7.90 7.56
CA ALA A 110 -4.87 9.15 7.76
C ALA A 110 -4.99 9.51 9.25
N CYS A 111 -5.10 8.51 10.11
CA CYS A 111 -5.16 8.73 11.57
C CYS A 111 -3.79 9.03 12.17
N LYS A 112 -2.75 8.31 11.74
CA LYS A 112 -1.44 8.33 12.38
C LYS A 112 -0.43 9.27 11.68
N TYR A 113 -0.53 9.39 10.36
CA TYR A 113 0.39 10.18 9.53
C TYR A 113 -0.35 11.04 8.51
N PRO A 114 -1.31 11.89 8.93
CA PRO A 114 -2.17 12.62 7.99
C PRO A 114 -1.39 13.53 7.04
N GLU A 115 -0.23 14.04 7.47
CA GLU A 115 0.62 14.92 6.65
C GLU A 115 1.26 14.21 5.46
N ARG A 116 1.25 12.87 5.44
CA ARG A 116 1.81 12.09 4.35
C ARG A 116 0.80 11.81 3.23
N LEU A 117 -0.44 12.20 3.42
CA LEU A 117 -1.51 12.07 2.42
C LEU A 117 -1.92 13.42 1.86
N LYS A 118 -1.95 13.53 0.52
CA LYS A 118 -2.60 14.65 -0.18
C LYS A 118 -4.10 14.40 -0.25
N THR A 119 -4.49 13.20 -0.67
CA THR A 119 -5.87 12.71 -0.69
C THR A 119 -5.86 11.22 -0.37
N LEU A 120 -7.01 10.73 0.07
CA LEU A 120 -7.23 9.30 0.31
C LEU A 120 -8.56 8.91 -0.32
N ILE A 121 -8.51 7.90 -1.18
CA ILE A 121 -9.71 7.27 -1.76
C ILE A 121 -9.76 5.84 -1.25
N CYS A 122 -10.81 5.51 -0.54
CA CYS A 122 -11.04 4.18 0.00
C CYS A 122 -12.16 3.49 -0.75
N ILE A 123 -11.87 2.28 -1.24
CA ILE A 123 -12.87 1.43 -1.87
C ILE A 123 -13.02 0.18 -1.02
N SER A 124 -14.25 -0.10 -0.55
CA SER A 124 -14.58 -1.29 0.25
C SER A 124 -13.81 -1.38 1.58
N ALA A 125 -13.55 -0.23 2.22
CA ALA A 125 -12.92 -0.18 3.53
C ALA A 125 -13.88 -0.65 4.63
N ASN A 126 -13.32 -1.19 5.72
CA ASN A 126 -14.05 -1.50 6.94
C ASN A 126 -13.63 -0.51 8.03
N ALA A 127 -14.58 0.29 8.50
CA ALA A 127 -14.32 1.28 9.56
C ALA A 127 -14.19 0.63 10.94
N SER A 128 -14.66 -0.61 11.10
CA SER A 128 -14.57 -1.38 12.34
C SER A 128 -14.45 -2.87 12.05
N PRO A 129 -13.96 -3.68 13.03
CA PRO A 129 -13.89 -5.13 12.87
C PRO A 129 -15.24 -5.79 12.59
N ASP A 130 -16.33 -5.20 13.03
CA ASP A 130 -17.68 -5.74 12.84
C ASP A 130 -18.04 -5.85 11.35
N GLY A 131 -17.52 -4.96 10.52
CA GLY A 131 -17.70 -5.02 9.07
C GLY A 131 -17.14 -6.27 8.42
N LEU A 132 -16.22 -6.97 9.10
CA LEU A 132 -15.61 -8.21 8.61
C LEU A 132 -16.42 -9.45 8.98
N LEU A 133 -17.37 -9.34 9.90
CA LEU A 133 -18.09 -10.46 10.48
C LEU A 133 -19.43 -10.74 9.82
N THR A 134 -19.83 -9.95 8.88
CA THR A 134 -21.10 -10.13 8.19
C THR A 134 -20.97 -11.28 7.22
N PRO A 135 -21.64 -12.41 7.46
CA PRO A 135 -21.64 -13.50 6.49
C PRO A 135 -22.38 -13.05 5.24
N LEU A 136 -21.80 -13.34 4.13
CA LEU A 136 -22.42 -13.09 2.84
C LEU A 136 -23.35 -14.23 2.46
#